data_1d684e19718fa4a60758b46ee637e221
#
_entry.id   1d684e19718fa4a60758b46ee637e221
#
_cell.length_a   1.000
_cell.length_b   1.000
_cell.length_c   1.000
_cell.angle_alpha   90.00
_cell.angle_beta   90.00
_cell.angle_gamma   90.00
#
_symmetry.space_group_name_H-M   'P 1'
#
loop_
_entity.id
_entity.type
_entity.pdbx_description
1 polymer ?
#
loop_
_entity_poly.entity_id
_entity_poly.type
_entity_poly.pdbx_seq_one_letter_code
_entity_poly.pdbx_strand_id
1 'polypeptide(L)'
;MNSKDKIVKKLNQILEKGQILTDLEDQYVYSFEKVFLNQNLTKPDIVIRSPSLDEEKKIKDLAEQEGLILIERGRRPLSTLHKPATPIILLDNIEIPVLDSCSEAVQSTNLFTNLNIGGYGTYKNIALAVQNLLSGKTLSNCQKCKTCSGYCTVNQSFNGIETWSSKGRLLIIRGIMRGDLLFSEKVANIIYNCTKCGLCFAQCFQNLELHEAIMYLRHQLRKENLAPQIFHQTNENILKYGNPSAIPSNRRLSKIKNYSGSSLKAQKENLCWLGCTVATRTPKTAQSLINILNQMKIDYTTLGNDEGCCGYVLISTGLWAEARRVAEEVVERVERTKAKTLITPCSGCYYTFTRLYPEILNVQMPCNILHTSQFLENAIKNEQINLTPLNFNITYHDPCSLGRHSQIYDPPRNVLKAIPNLNLIEMSKNKNCARCCGGGGGLWSYNNTISLESTQTRLKEDLPKDVNILTTACPQCQINFRFASHAKNSINKSLKIYDITEIFELAMQNE
;
A
#
# COMPACT_ATOMS: atom_id res chain seq x y z
N MET A 1 -8.51 34.86 23.70
CA MET A 1 -8.80 34.15 22.44
C MET A 1 -8.10 34.92 21.33
N ASN A 2 -7.25 34.28 20.61
CA ASN A 2 -6.51 34.82 19.47
C ASN A 2 -7.50 35.16 18.33
N SER A 3 -7.16 36.09 17.45
CA SER A 3 -7.96 36.51 16.29
C SER A 3 -8.43 35.32 15.45
N LYS A 4 -7.51 34.37 15.17
CA LYS A 4 -7.76 33.11 14.43
C LYS A 4 -8.85 32.26 15.09
N ASP A 5 -8.81 32.09 16.43
CA ASP A 5 -9.81 31.28 17.17
C ASP A 5 -11.22 31.84 17.08
N LYS A 6 -11.34 33.19 17.08
CA LYS A 6 -12.65 33.87 16.90
C LYS A 6 -13.22 33.59 15.53
N ILE A 7 -12.39 33.63 14.49
CA ILE A 7 -12.79 33.35 13.10
C ILE A 7 -13.20 31.87 12.95
N VAL A 8 -12.39 30.94 13.46
CA VAL A 8 -12.72 29.51 13.45
C VAL A 8 -14.05 29.21 14.12
N LYS A 9 -14.33 29.88 15.27
CA LYS A 9 -15.62 29.74 15.97
C LYS A 9 -16.80 30.21 15.11
N LYS A 10 -16.67 31.30 14.37
CA LYS A 10 -17.70 31.79 13.44
C LYS A 10 -17.88 30.86 12.24
N LEU A 11 -16.78 30.38 11.67
CA LEU A 11 -16.81 29.43 10.56
C LEU A 11 -17.48 28.09 10.93
N ASN A 12 -17.28 27.60 12.15
CA ASN A 12 -17.95 26.39 12.65
C ASN A 12 -19.48 26.53 12.80
N GLN A 13 -20.04 27.76 12.71
CA GLN A 13 -21.49 27.99 12.64
C GLN A 13 -22.03 27.89 11.20
N ILE A 14 -21.13 27.98 10.21
CA ILE A 14 -21.48 27.99 8.78
C ILE A 14 -21.20 26.62 8.16
N LEU A 15 -20.15 25.94 8.62
CA LEU A 15 -19.53 24.79 7.98
C LEU A 15 -19.67 23.51 8.81
N GLU A 16 -19.69 22.38 8.14
CA GLU A 16 -19.69 21.07 8.77
C GLU A 16 -18.31 20.71 9.38
N LYS A 17 -18.33 19.78 10.32
CA LYS A 17 -17.12 19.29 10.97
C LYS A 17 -16.16 18.65 9.95
N GLY A 18 -14.91 19.10 9.93
CA GLY A 18 -13.85 18.59 9.05
C GLY A 18 -13.66 19.40 7.77
N GLN A 19 -14.48 20.42 7.50
CA GLN A 19 -14.25 21.34 6.37
C GLN A 19 -13.20 22.41 6.68
N ILE A 20 -12.91 22.69 7.97
CA ILE A 20 -11.94 23.70 8.39
C ILE A 20 -10.64 23.02 8.78
N LEU A 21 -9.54 23.40 8.14
CA LEU A 21 -8.19 22.89 8.39
C LEU A 21 -7.31 24.03 8.92
N THR A 22 -6.77 23.87 10.11
CA THR A 22 -5.98 24.89 10.81
C THR A 22 -4.64 24.39 11.32
N ASP A 23 -4.33 23.12 11.15
CA ASP A 23 -3.08 22.51 11.57
C ASP A 23 -1.90 23.02 10.75
N LEU A 24 -0.72 23.06 11.35
CA LEU A 24 0.49 23.58 10.71
C LEU A 24 0.83 22.80 9.44
N GLU A 25 0.65 21.49 9.46
CA GLU A 25 0.92 20.59 8.34
C GLU A 25 -0.02 20.88 7.17
N ASP A 26 -1.30 21.13 7.44
CA ASP A 26 -2.27 21.52 6.42
C ASP A 26 -1.88 22.88 5.82
N GLN A 27 -1.65 23.88 6.65
CA GLN A 27 -1.20 25.20 6.21
C GLN A 27 0.08 25.12 5.35
N TYR A 28 1.04 24.27 5.77
CA TYR A 28 2.29 24.08 5.03
C TYR A 28 2.03 23.47 3.65
N VAL A 29 1.25 22.39 3.58
CA VAL A 29 0.92 21.72 2.30
C VAL A 29 0.23 22.69 1.33
N TYR A 30 -0.74 23.44 1.81
CA TYR A 30 -1.50 24.38 0.98
C TYR A 30 -0.72 25.66 0.64
N SER A 31 0.35 26.02 1.35
CA SER A 31 1.23 27.15 0.98
C SER A 31 1.93 26.96 -0.36
N PHE A 32 2.02 25.73 -0.87
CA PHE A 32 2.60 25.43 -2.19
C PHE A 32 1.61 25.57 -3.35
N GLU A 33 0.39 26.03 -3.10
CA GLU A 33 -0.51 26.39 -4.21
C GLU A 33 0.05 27.58 -5.00
N LYS A 34 -0.18 27.56 -6.31
CA LYS A 34 0.41 28.52 -7.25
C LYS A 34 0.14 29.97 -6.88
N VAL A 35 -1.01 30.25 -6.29
CA VAL A 35 -1.41 31.60 -5.89
C VAL A 35 -0.48 32.20 -4.82
N PHE A 36 -0.08 31.39 -3.82
CA PHE A 36 0.83 31.83 -2.78
C PHE A 36 2.23 32.09 -3.33
N LEU A 37 2.72 31.21 -4.22
CA LEU A 37 4.05 31.33 -4.83
C LEU A 37 4.16 32.59 -5.73
N ASN A 38 3.08 32.94 -6.42
CA ASN A 38 3.09 34.08 -7.35
C ASN A 38 2.94 35.43 -6.64
N GLN A 39 2.47 35.44 -5.39
CA GLN A 39 2.18 36.70 -4.68
C GLN A 39 3.03 36.92 -3.44
N ASN A 40 4.08 36.12 -3.23
CA ASN A 40 4.93 36.15 -2.03
C ASN A 40 4.16 36.02 -0.70
N LEU A 41 2.98 35.39 -0.74
CA LEU A 41 2.24 35.06 0.45
C LEU A 41 2.87 33.87 1.16
N THR A 42 2.94 33.89 2.48
CA THR A 42 3.66 32.86 3.23
C THR A 42 2.88 31.57 3.32
N LYS A 43 1.67 31.58 3.84
CA LYS A 43 0.78 30.41 3.98
C LYS A 43 -0.63 30.87 4.39
N PRO A 44 -1.66 30.04 4.15
CA PRO A 44 -2.99 30.32 4.70
C PRO A 44 -3.03 30.06 6.22
N ASP A 45 -3.80 30.84 6.94
CA ASP A 45 -4.10 30.61 8.35
C ASP A 45 -5.18 29.55 8.54
N ILE A 46 -6.13 29.52 7.63
CA ILE A 46 -7.28 28.63 7.62
C ILE A 46 -7.50 28.14 6.20
N VAL A 47 -7.74 26.84 6.03
CA VAL A 47 -8.16 26.23 4.76
C VAL A 47 -9.57 25.72 4.92
N ILE A 48 -10.46 26.09 4.02
CA ILE A 48 -11.84 25.62 3.98
C ILE A 48 -12.02 24.74 2.75
N ARG A 49 -12.61 23.57 2.95
CA ARG A 49 -12.78 22.58 1.92
C ARG A 49 -14.21 22.41 1.46
N SER A 50 -14.35 22.38 0.12
CA SER A 50 -15.59 22.01 -0.56
C SER A 50 -16.84 22.62 0.06
N PRO A 51 -16.87 23.93 0.33
CA PRO A 51 -18.08 24.56 0.81
C PRO A 51 -19.15 24.50 -0.31
N SER A 52 -20.40 24.34 0.06
CA SER A 52 -21.52 24.52 -0.86
C SER A 52 -21.58 25.98 -1.34
N LEU A 53 -22.30 26.26 -2.42
CA LEU A 53 -22.46 27.62 -2.93
C LEU A 53 -23.02 28.58 -1.89
N ASP A 54 -23.95 28.11 -1.04
CA ASP A 54 -24.54 28.91 0.05
C ASP A 54 -23.55 29.16 1.18
N GLU A 55 -22.74 28.16 1.54
CA GLU A 55 -21.67 28.30 2.51
C GLU A 55 -20.59 29.25 1.99
N GLU A 56 -20.19 29.13 0.73
CA GLU A 56 -19.22 30.01 0.08
C GLU A 56 -19.65 31.46 0.13
N LYS A 57 -20.93 31.75 -0.11
CA LYS A 57 -21.49 33.09 0.01
C LYS A 57 -21.36 33.61 1.45
N LYS A 58 -21.79 32.85 2.44
CA LYS A 58 -21.67 33.21 3.85
C LYS A 58 -20.23 33.42 4.31
N ILE A 59 -19.28 32.64 3.77
CA ILE A 59 -17.85 32.80 4.04
C ILE A 59 -17.33 34.10 3.44
N LYS A 60 -17.76 34.46 2.22
CA LYS A 60 -17.40 35.73 1.57
C LYS A 60 -17.90 36.92 2.38
N ASP A 61 -19.17 36.86 2.81
CA ASP A 61 -19.77 37.91 3.66
C ASP A 61 -19.02 38.04 4.99
N LEU A 62 -18.66 36.92 5.62
CA LEU A 62 -17.89 36.92 6.88
C LEU A 62 -16.46 37.49 6.65
N ALA A 63 -15.80 37.10 5.56
CA ALA A 63 -14.47 37.59 5.23
C ALA A 63 -14.46 39.11 5.01
N GLU A 64 -15.45 39.64 4.34
CA GLU A 64 -15.64 41.09 4.13
C GLU A 64 -15.90 41.83 5.47
N GLN A 65 -16.79 41.31 6.31
CA GLN A 65 -17.10 41.87 7.61
C GLN A 65 -15.91 41.91 8.59
N GLU A 66 -15.08 40.84 8.56
CA GLU A 66 -13.92 40.70 9.47
C GLU A 66 -12.62 41.23 8.83
N GLY A 67 -12.67 41.76 7.62
CA GLY A 67 -11.50 42.28 6.90
C GLY A 67 -10.44 41.20 6.59
N LEU A 68 -10.88 39.97 6.26
CA LEU A 68 -10.00 38.83 6.01
C LEU A 68 -9.58 38.78 4.55
N ILE A 69 -8.43 38.18 4.28
CA ILE A 69 -7.99 37.87 2.93
C ILE A 69 -8.54 36.51 2.53
N LEU A 70 -9.45 36.50 1.55
CA LEU A 70 -10.03 35.28 1.01
C LEU A 70 -9.37 34.93 -0.33
N ILE A 71 -8.86 33.69 -0.45
CA ILE A 71 -8.23 33.17 -1.64
C ILE A 71 -8.96 31.91 -2.10
N GLU A 72 -9.38 31.87 -3.36
CA GLU A 72 -9.92 30.68 -3.99
C GLU A 72 -8.82 29.88 -4.69
N ARG A 73 -8.79 28.60 -4.49
CA ARG A 73 -7.81 27.71 -5.16
C ARG A 73 -8.00 27.78 -6.67
N GLY A 74 -6.90 28.07 -7.38
CA GLY A 74 -6.92 28.18 -8.85
C GLY A 74 -7.37 29.53 -9.39
N ARG A 75 -7.85 30.45 -8.56
CA ARG A 75 -8.23 31.83 -8.94
C ARG A 75 -7.29 32.87 -8.37
N ARG A 76 -7.38 34.11 -8.86
CA ARG A 76 -6.65 35.25 -8.27
C ARG A 76 -7.33 35.65 -6.95
N PRO A 77 -6.57 36.18 -5.97
CA PRO A 77 -7.15 36.67 -4.73
C PRO A 77 -8.18 37.77 -5.00
N LEU A 78 -9.22 37.78 -4.17
CA LEU A 78 -10.30 38.77 -4.25
C LEU A 78 -9.90 40.15 -3.78
N SER A 79 -8.80 40.28 -3.00
CA SER A 79 -8.27 41.56 -2.54
C SER A 79 -6.78 41.66 -2.74
N THR A 80 -6.29 42.88 -3.11
CA THR A 80 -4.88 43.18 -3.37
C THR A 80 -4.19 43.85 -2.18
N LEU A 81 -4.85 44.08 -1.07
CA LEU A 81 -4.34 44.81 0.08
C LEU A 81 -3.86 43.82 1.18
N HIS A 82 -2.55 43.61 1.20
CA HIS A 82 -1.90 42.85 2.26
C HIS A 82 -1.61 43.78 3.45
N LYS A 83 -2.33 43.61 4.54
CA LYS A 83 -1.98 44.20 5.85
C LYS A 83 -1.25 43.13 6.68
N PRO A 84 -0.09 43.43 7.30
CA PRO A 84 0.53 42.53 8.25
C PRO A 84 -0.49 42.13 9.34
N ALA A 85 -0.58 40.86 9.67
CA ALA A 85 -1.50 40.28 10.66
C ALA A 85 -2.97 40.09 10.23
N THR A 86 -3.34 40.28 8.97
CA THR A 86 -4.67 39.89 8.49
C THR A 86 -4.72 38.38 8.23
N PRO A 87 -5.63 37.63 8.85
CA PRO A 87 -5.76 36.20 8.61
C PRO A 87 -6.13 35.89 7.14
N ILE A 88 -5.49 34.86 6.58
CA ILE A 88 -5.70 34.41 5.21
C ILE A 88 -6.51 33.13 5.22
N ILE A 89 -7.64 33.14 4.51
CA ILE A 89 -8.49 31.96 4.30
C ILE A 89 -8.33 31.47 2.87
N LEU A 90 -8.05 30.17 2.69
CA LEU A 90 -8.04 29.50 1.41
C LEU A 90 -9.29 28.63 1.24
N LEU A 91 -10.06 28.88 0.18
CA LEU A 91 -11.15 28.01 -0.26
C LEU A 91 -10.61 26.93 -1.21
N ASP A 92 -10.79 25.68 -0.85
CA ASP A 92 -10.40 24.52 -1.67
C ASP A 92 -11.64 23.87 -2.29
N ASN A 93 -12.10 24.40 -3.42
CA ASN A 93 -13.28 23.95 -4.17
C ASN A 93 -12.92 22.98 -5.31
N ILE A 94 -11.66 22.56 -5.45
CA ILE A 94 -11.24 21.75 -6.59
C ILE A 94 -11.52 20.28 -6.30
N GLU A 95 -12.44 19.71 -7.05
CA GLU A 95 -12.50 18.26 -7.27
C GLU A 95 -11.24 17.81 -8.00
N ILE A 96 -10.59 16.76 -7.51
CA ILE A 96 -9.42 16.21 -8.17
C ILE A 96 -9.93 15.40 -9.37
N PRO A 97 -9.68 15.82 -10.63
CA PRO A 97 -10.11 15.03 -11.77
C PRO A 97 -9.39 13.69 -11.75
N VAL A 98 -10.14 12.62 -11.77
CA VAL A 98 -9.61 11.28 -12.01
C VAL A 98 -9.28 11.23 -13.50
N LEU A 99 -8.01 11.30 -13.86
CA LEU A 99 -7.59 11.13 -15.24
C LEU A 99 -7.84 9.66 -15.64
N ASP A 100 -8.74 9.47 -16.60
CA ASP A 100 -9.12 8.13 -17.08
C ASP A 100 -8.05 7.40 -17.89
N SER A 101 -6.99 8.10 -18.29
CA SER A 101 -5.97 7.54 -19.15
C SER A 101 -4.80 6.95 -18.34
N CYS A 102 -4.92 5.68 -17.98
CA CYS A 102 -3.78 4.80 -17.79
C CYS A 102 -3.30 4.28 -19.17
N SER A 103 -3.49 5.08 -20.24
CA SER A 103 -3.16 4.71 -21.60
C SER A 103 -1.66 4.91 -21.85
N GLU A 104 -1.03 3.84 -22.33
CA GLU A 104 0.13 3.82 -23.24
C GLU A 104 1.42 4.60 -22.92
N ALA A 105 1.41 5.65 -22.10
CA ALA A 105 2.61 6.45 -21.83
C ALA A 105 3.68 5.74 -20.99
N VAL A 106 3.38 4.60 -20.39
CA VAL A 106 4.33 3.83 -19.57
C VAL A 106 5.01 2.70 -20.37
N GLN A 107 4.55 2.39 -21.58
CA GLN A 107 5.16 1.34 -22.40
C GLN A 107 6.47 1.76 -23.08
N SER A 108 6.81 3.05 -23.11
CA SER A 108 8.00 3.53 -23.86
C SER A 108 9.25 3.77 -23.02
N THR A 109 9.26 3.51 -21.72
CA THR A 109 10.48 3.65 -20.93
C THR A 109 11.15 2.31 -20.62
N ASN A 110 11.73 1.68 -21.62
CA ASN A 110 12.88 0.77 -21.46
C ASN A 110 14.13 1.53 -20.91
N LEU A 111 13.94 2.53 -20.07
CA LEU A 111 15.03 3.28 -19.46
C LEU A 111 15.64 2.55 -18.24
N PHE A 112 15.00 1.47 -17.78
CA PHE A 112 15.51 0.67 -16.67
C PHE A 112 16.64 -0.29 -17.03
N THR A 113 16.91 -0.52 -18.30
CA THR A 113 17.97 -1.44 -18.73
C THR A 113 19.37 -0.82 -18.82
N ASN A 114 19.52 0.50 -18.68
CA ASN A 114 20.82 1.17 -18.81
C ASN A 114 21.29 1.98 -17.60
N LEU A 115 20.55 1.97 -16.50
CA LEU A 115 21.11 2.38 -15.22
C LEU A 115 21.66 1.14 -14.52
N ASN A 116 22.92 0.89 -14.80
CA ASN A 116 23.76 -0.04 -14.05
C ASN A 116 23.96 0.51 -12.64
N ILE A 117 22.88 0.57 -11.86
CA ILE A 117 22.89 0.88 -10.43
C ILE A 117 23.27 -0.43 -9.75
N GLY A 118 24.57 -0.74 -9.83
CA GLY A 118 25.16 -1.82 -9.08
C GLY A 118 24.78 -1.71 -7.62
N GLY A 119 24.17 -2.77 -7.10
CA GLY A 119 24.14 -3.10 -5.68
C GLY A 119 23.45 -2.09 -4.76
N TYR A 120 22.13 -2.14 -4.66
CA TYR A 120 21.40 -1.61 -3.50
C TYR A 120 21.67 -2.47 -2.26
N GLY A 121 22.85 -2.40 -1.75
CA GLY A 121 23.28 -3.22 -0.63
C GLY A 121 23.96 -2.43 0.44
N THR A 122 23.28 -1.58 1.16
CA THR A 122 23.59 -1.19 2.56
C THR A 122 22.62 -0.10 3.04
N TYR A 123 22.45 0.07 4.36
CA TYR A 123 21.84 1.24 5.01
C TYR A 123 22.30 2.59 4.42
N LYS A 124 23.51 2.67 3.90
CA LYS A 124 24.04 3.82 3.16
C LYS A 124 23.23 4.15 1.91
N ASN A 125 22.68 3.18 1.22
CA ASN A 125 22.03 3.42 -0.08
C ASN A 125 20.58 3.89 0.08
N ILE A 126 19.89 3.49 1.14
CA ILE A 126 18.55 4.03 1.46
C ILE A 126 18.68 5.42 2.07
N ALA A 127 19.66 5.64 2.94
CA ALA A 127 20.00 6.99 3.38
C ALA A 127 20.40 7.87 2.17
N LEU A 128 21.11 7.32 1.19
CA LEU A 128 21.50 8.00 -0.05
C LEU A 128 20.33 8.14 -1.02
N ALA A 129 19.45 7.15 -1.16
CA ALA A 129 18.22 7.26 -1.96
C ALA A 129 17.25 8.25 -1.32
N VAL A 130 17.11 8.25 -0.01
CA VAL A 130 16.34 9.26 0.71
C VAL A 130 17.08 10.59 0.71
N GLN A 131 18.40 10.67 0.90
CA GLN A 131 19.17 11.89 0.68
C GLN A 131 19.10 12.37 -0.76
N ASN A 132 19.09 11.52 -1.76
CA ASN A 132 18.90 11.89 -3.16
C ASN A 132 17.46 12.28 -3.46
N LEU A 133 16.46 11.58 -2.91
CA LEU A 133 15.06 12.02 -2.87
C LEU A 133 14.93 13.36 -2.16
N LEU A 134 15.75 13.59 -1.16
CA LEU A 134 15.67 14.65 -0.21
C LEU A 134 16.73 15.76 -0.51
N SER A 135 17.76 15.50 -1.30
CA SER A 135 18.83 16.48 -1.61
C SER A 135 18.39 17.65 -2.52
N GLY A 136 17.12 17.99 -2.51
CA GLY A 136 16.61 19.17 -3.23
C GLY A 136 16.44 18.96 -4.74
N LYS A 137 17.25 18.11 -5.38
CA LYS A 137 17.15 17.86 -6.83
C LYS A 137 15.91 17.02 -7.18
N THR A 138 15.61 15.96 -6.42
CA THR A 138 14.48 15.09 -6.70
C THR A 138 13.16 15.69 -6.24
N LEU A 139 13.12 16.37 -5.10
CA LEU A 139 11.93 17.09 -4.63
C LEU A 139 11.63 18.33 -5.46
N SER A 140 12.65 19.02 -5.97
CA SER A 140 12.50 20.14 -6.91
C SER A 140 11.89 19.69 -8.24
N ASN A 141 12.07 18.41 -8.63
CA ASN A 141 11.50 17.85 -9.86
C ASN A 141 9.99 17.62 -9.76
N CYS A 142 9.38 17.70 -8.58
CA CYS A 142 7.93 17.58 -8.46
C CYS A 142 7.23 18.73 -9.18
N GLN A 143 6.58 18.42 -10.31
CA GLN A 143 5.84 19.37 -11.15
C GLN A 143 4.52 19.83 -10.50
N LYS A 144 4.19 19.38 -9.29
CA LYS A 144 2.95 19.70 -8.56
C LYS A 144 1.66 19.41 -9.37
N CYS A 145 1.74 18.47 -10.33
CA CYS A 145 0.66 18.14 -11.27
C CYS A 145 -0.55 17.44 -10.63
N LYS A 146 -0.43 16.99 -9.36
CA LYS A 146 -1.46 16.26 -8.59
C LYS A 146 -1.84 14.87 -9.13
N THR A 147 -1.26 14.37 -10.20
CA THR A 147 -1.57 13.04 -10.75
C THR A 147 -1.51 11.96 -9.68
N CYS A 148 -0.44 11.93 -8.87
CA CYS A 148 -0.30 10.96 -7.80
C CYS A 148 -1.37 11.06 -6.69
N SER A 149 -1.94 12.26 -6.46
CA SER A 149 -3.02 12.48 -5.49
C SER A 149 -4.34 11.86 -5.98
N GLY A 150 -4.68 12.03 -7.26
CA GLY A 150 -5.92 11.51 -7.86
C GLY A 150 -6.02 9.99 -7.85
N TYR A 151 -4.89 9.28 -7.94
CA TYR A 151 -4.87 7.82 -7.88
C TYR A 151 -4.83 7.23 -6.46
N CYS A 152 -4.58 8.03 -5.43
CA CYS A 152 -4.41 7.55 -4.07
C CYS A 152 -5.76 7.25 -3.39
N THR A 153 -6.12 5.98 -3.25
CA THR A 153 -7.36 5.55 -2.58
C THR A 153 -7.45 6.02 -1.13
N VAL A 154 -6.32 6.09 -0.41
CA VAL A 154 -6.27 6.64 0.95
C VAL A 154 -6.62 8.13 0.96
N ASN A 155 -6.16 8.90 -0.04
CA ASN A 155 -6.54 10.31 -0.15
C ASN A 155 -8.06 10.47 -0.39
N GLN A 156 -8.64 9.60 -1.21
CA GLN A 156 -10.09 9.57 -1.45
C GLN A 156 -10.86 9.29 -0.15
N SER A 157 -10.40 8.36 0.69
CA SER A 157 -11.00 8.07 2.01
C SER A 157 -10.87 9.23 3.02
N PHE A 158 -9.92 10.13 2.81
CA PHE A 158 -9.82 11.41 3.53
C PHE A 158 -10.48 12.57 2.76
N ASN A 159 -11.53 12.29 1.98
CA ASN A 159 -12.28 13.28 1.19
C ASN A 159 -11.39 14.13 0.28
N GLY A 160 -10.26 13.60 -0.21
CA GLY A 160 -9.32 14.29 -1.09
C GLY A 160 -8.53 15.43 -0.43
N ILE A 161 -8.46 15.52 0.91
CA ILE A 161 -7.60 16.51 1.60
C ILE A 161 -6.16 16.31 1.13
N GLU A 162 -5.54 17.38 0.58
CA GLU A 162 -4.21 17.28 -0.04
C GLU A 162 -3.14 16.78 0.94
N THR A 163 -3.21 17.14 2.21
CA THR A 163 -2.28 16.70 3.25
C THR A 163 -2.19 15.16 3.35
N TRP A 164 -3.30 14.47 3.14
CA TRP A 164 -3.37 13.00 3.15
C TRP A 164 -3.06 12.37 1.80
N SER A 165 -2.77 13.18 0.79
CA SER A 165 -2.41 12.71 -0.53
C SER A 165 -0.94 12.30 -0.62
N SER A 166 -0.57 11.66 -1.73
CA SER A 166 0.84 11.36 -2.03
C SER A 166 1.68 12.63 -2.15
N LYS A 167 1.14 13.67 -2.82
CA LYS A 167 1.80 14.98 -2.94
C LYS A 167 1.93 15.65 -1.57
N GLY A 168 0.88 15.64 -0.74
CA GLY A 168 0.92 16.21 0.61
C GLY A 168 1.99 15.56 1.47
N ARG A 169 2.07 14.22 1.46
CA ARG A 169 3.16 13.51 2.16
C ARG A 169 4.55 13.89 1.66
N LEU A 170 4.72 14.05 0.35
CA LEU A 170 5.99 14.51 -0.22
C LEU A 170 6.36 15.92 0.28
N LEU A 171 5.40 16.83 0.34
CA LEU A 171 5.62 18.19 0.84
C LEU A 171 5.94 18.21 2.33
N ILE A 172 5.29 17.37 3.14
CA ILE A 172 5.61 17.20 4.56
C ILE A 172 7.05 16.70 4.74
N ILE A 173 7.45 15.68 4.01
CA ILE A 173 8.83 15.18 4.02
C ILE A 173 9.80 16.32 3.71
N ARG A 174 9.51 17.12 2.67
CA ARG A 174 10.31 18.29 2.32
C ARG A 174 10.37 19.34 3.44
N GLY A 175 9.23 19.59 4.11
CA GLY A 175 9.16 20.52 5.23
C GLY A 175 10.04 20.11 6.40
N ILE A 176 10.00 18.82 6.76
CA ILE A 176 10.85 18.25 7.81
C ILE A 176 12.33 18.41 7.48
N MET A 177 12.73 18.16 6.25
CA MET A 177 14.13 18.25 5.85
C MET A 177 14.69 19.66 5.79
N ARG A 178 13.82 20.62 5.51
CA ARG A 178 14.20 22.04 5.53
C ARG A 178 14.19 22.64 6.94
N GLY A 179 13.66 21.90 7.92
CA GLY A 179 13.42 22.41 9.27
C GLY A 179 12.16 23.29 9.37
N ASP A 180 11.33 23.35 8.31
CA ASP A 180 10.06 24.09 8.30
C ASP A 180 8.99 23.39 9.13
N LEU A 181 9.08 22.05 9.25
CA LEU A 181 8.22 21.19 10.06
C LEU A 181 9.09 20.32 10.98
N LEU A 182 8.60 20.06 12.18
CA LEU A 182 9.20 19.12 13.11
C LEU A 182 8.46 17.77 13.08
N PHE A 183 9.11 16.73 13.57
CA PHE A 183 8.43 15.46 13.87
C PHE A 183 7.34 15.72 14.90
N SER A 184 6.13 15.26 14.63
CA SER A 184 4.95 15.39 15.48
C SER A 184 4.06 14.17 15.37
N GLU A 185 3.13 14.00 16.32
CA GLU A 185 2.09 12.96 16.23
C GLU A 185 1.23 13.13 14.96
N LYS A 186 0.95 14.37 14.54
CA LYS A 186 0.22 14.64 13.30
C LYS A 186 1.01 14.17 12.08
N VAL A 187 2.30 14.48 12.01
CA VAL A 187 3.20 13.98 10.95
C VAL A 187 3.20 12.44 10.96
N ALA A 188 3.36 11.82 12.12
CA ALA A 188 3.31 10.36 12.24
C ALA A 188 1.98 9.80 11.73
N ASN A 189 0.85 10.38 12.14
CA ASN A 189 -0.47 9.99 11.70
C ASN A 189 -0.59 10.04 10.16
N ILE A 190 -0.15 11.13 9.51
CA ILE A 190 -0.20 11.29 8.05
C ILE A 190 0.68 10.22 7.36
N ILE A 191 1.86 9.97 7.88
CA ILE A 191 2.84 9.05 7.28
C ILE A 191 2.43 7.57 7.48
N TYR A 192 1.85 7.23 8.62
CA TYR A 192 1.39 5.86 8.86
C TYR A 192 0.05 5.54 8.18
N ASN A 193 -0.74 6.53 7.76
CA ASN A 193 -1.90 6.34 6.89
C ASN A 193 -1.53 6.14 5.41
N CYS A 194 -0.36 5.61 5.09
CA CYS A 194 0.05 5.22 3.75
C CYS A 194 0.18 3.71 3.64
N THR A 195 -0.42 3.11 2.60
CA THR A 195 -0.32 1.66 2.33
C THR A 195 1.02 1.23 1.72
N LYS A 196 1.87 2.17 1.33
CA LYS A 196 3.14 1.93 0.62
C LYS A 196 2.98 1.15 -0.69
N CYS A 197 1.85 1.29 -1.36
CA CYS A 197 1.54 0.51 -2.56
C CYS A 197 2.35 0.91 -3.81
N GLY A 198 3.07 2.04 -3.79
CA GLY A 198 3.89 2.50 -4.91
C GLY A 198 3.12 3.05 -6.12
N LEU A 199 1.79 3.19 -6.07
CA LEU A 199 1.02 3.70 -7.20
C LEU A 199 1.38 5.16 -7.54
N CYS A 200 1.69 5.96 -6.53
CA CYS A 200 2.15 7.34 -6.72
C CYS A 200 3.49 7.43 -7.48
N PHE A 201 4.38 6.46 -7.30
CA PHE A 201 5.61 6.32 -8.08
C PHE A 201 5.29 5.90 -9.52
N ALA A 202 4.49 4.84 -9.69
CA ALA A 202 4.11 4.32 -11.00
C ALA A 202 3.39 5.33 -11.90
N GLN A 203 2.74 6.32 -11.31
CA GLN A 203 2.03 7.40 -12.03
C GLN A 203 2.81 8.71 -12.07
N CYS A 204 4.02 8.74 -11.55
CA CYS A 204 4.83 9.95 -11.50
C CYS A 204 5.72 10.08 -12.72
N PHE A 205 5.51 11.10 -13.54
CA PHE A 205 6.37 11.41 -14.70
C PHE A 205 7.83 11.72 -14.32
N GLN A 206 8.07 12.04 -13.04
CA GLN A 206 9.42 12.31 -12.51
C GLN A 206 9.99 11.13 -11.72
N ASN A 207 9.31 9.99 -11.70
CA ASN A 207 9.75 8.76 -11.01
C ASN A 207 10.15 8.99 -9.53
N LEU A 208 9.34 9.74 -8.79
CA LEU A 208 9.61 10.03 -7.38
C LEU A 208 9.23 8.82 -6.48
N GLU A 209 10.21 8.18 -5.87
CA GLU A 209 10.07 6.98 -5.05
C GLU A 209 9.52 7.27 -3.64
N LEU A 210 8.39 7.94 -3.58
CA LEU A 210 7.77 8.37 -2.32
C LEU A 210 7.51 7.20 -1.35
N HIS A 211 7.19 6.01 -1.85
CA HIS A 211 6.90 4.84 -1.01
C HIS A 211 8.12 4.36 -0.22
N GLU A 212 9.33 4.55 -0.75
CA GLU A 212 10.59 4.28 -0.05
C GLU A 212 10.89 5.36 0.99
N ALA A 213 10.73 6.64 0.61
CA ALA A 213 10.86 7.75 1.54
C ALA A 213 9.92 7.60 2.76
N ILE A 214 8.70 7.10 2.56
CA ILE A 214 7.76 6.77 3.66
C ILE A 214 8.32 5.68 4.58
N MET A 215 8.97 4.64 4.07
CA MET A 215 9.58 3.60 4.91
C MET A 215 10.70 4.17 5.79
N TYR A 216 11.58 4.97 5.19
CA TYR A 216 12.65 5.62 5.92
C TYR A 216 12.12 6.58 6.99
N LEU A 217 11.11 7.39 6.64
CA LEU A 217 10.52 8.32 7.60
C LEU A 217 9.86 7.59 8.78
N ARG A 218 9.20 6.46 8.53
CA ARG A 218 8.68 5.60 9.61
C ARG A 218 9.77 5.08 10.53
N HIS A 219 10.94 4.75 9.97
CA HIS A 219 12.11 4.36 10.78
C HIS A 219 12.60 5.50 11.66
N GLN A 220 12.64 6.75 11.15
CA GLN A 220 13.00 7.92 11.96
C GLN A 220 11.93 8.22 13.03
N LEU A 221 10.64 8.23 12.66
CA LEU A 221 9.53 8.42 13.60
C LEU A 221 9.56 7.38 14.74
N ARG A 222 10.02 6.16 14.44
CA ARG A 222 10.20 5.13 15.45
C ARG A 222 11.33 5.48 16.45
N LYS A 223 12.44 6.03 15.97
CA LYS A 223 13.56 6.50 16.82
C LYS A 223 13.14 7.66 17.71
N GLU A 224 12.25 8.52 17.23
CA GLU A 224 11.69 9.64 17.99
C GLU A 224 10.51 9.24 18.90
N ASN A 225 10.21 7.94 19.06
CA ASN A 225 9.08 7.42 19.83
C ASN A 225 7.70 7.93 19.39
N LEU A 226 7.55 8.35 18.13
CA LEU A 226 6.31 8.84 17.52
C LEU A 226 5.57 7.77 16.69
N ALA A 227 6.04 6.53 16.68
CA ALA A 227 5.32 5.45 16.02
C ALA A 227 4.02 5.11 16.78
N PRO A 228 2.90 4.89 16.06
CA PRO A 228 1.63 4.51 16.69
C PRO A 228 1.76 3.26 17.57
N GLN A 229 1.16 3.31 18.76
CA GLN A 229 1.30 2.26 19.78
C GLN A 229 0.84 0.88 19.29
N ILE A 230 -0.15 0.80 18.40
CA ILE A 230 -0.61 -0.46 17.82
C ILE A 230 0.53 -1.25 17.14
N PHE A 231 1.53 -0.56 16.60
CA PHE A 231 2.68 -1.22 15.98
C PHE A 231 3.67 -1.77 17.01
N HIS A 232 3.74 -1.22 18.23
CA HIS A 232 4.51 -1.82 19.32
C HIS A 232 3.97 -3.22 19.60
N GLN A 233 2.66 -3.32 19.87
CA GLN A 233 2.01 -4.61 20.15
C GLN A 233 2.13 -5.60 18.98
N THR A 234 1.89 -5.13 17.75
CA THR A 234 2.01 -5.98 16.55
C THR A 234 3.42 -6.53 16.38
N ASN A 235 4.44 -5.69 16.63
CA ASN A 235 5.83 -6.06 16.50
C ASN A 235 6.26 -7.05 17.61
N GLU A 236 5.82 -6.81 18.85
CA GLU A 236 6.04 -7.77 19.95
C GLU A 236 5.41 -9.13 19.64
N ASN A 237 4.19 -9.15 19.09
CA ASN A 237 3.55 -10.39 18.66
C ASN A 237 4.36 -11.13 17.60
N ILE A 238 4.95 -10.42 16.64
CA ILE A 238 5.80 -11.04 15.60
C ILE A 238 7.06 -11.62 16.24
N LEU A 239 7.73 -10.87 17.10
CA LEU A 239 8.96 -11.32 17.76
C LEU A 239 8.70 -12.52 18.69
N LYS A 240 7.58 -12.52 19.41
CA LYS A 240 7.27 -13.57 20.41
C LYS A 240 6.60 -14.82 19.80
N TYR A 241 5.67 -14.63 18.84
CA TYR A 241 4.82 -15.70 18.31
C TYR A 241 5.08 -16.01 16.83
N GLY A 242 6.00 -15.31 16.18
CA GLY A 242 6.25 -15.46 14.74
C GLY A 242 5.08 -15.01 13.84
N ASN A 243 4.12 -14.24 14.37
CA ASN A 243 2.99 -13.72 13.61
C ASN A 243 2.35 -12.48 14.28
N PRO A 244 1.71 -11.57 13.52
CA PRO A 244 1.13 -10.35 14.05
C PRO A 244 -0.14 -10.55 14.91
N SER A 245 -0.75 -11.75 14.85
CA SER A 245 -2.04 -12.06 15.50
C SER A 245 -1.88 -12.76 16.86
N ALA A 246 -0.67 -12.86 17.40
CA ALA A 246 -0.34 -13.52 18.67
C ALA A 246 -0.80 -14.99 18.75
N ILE A 247 -0.91 -15.70 17.63
CA ILE A 247 -1.27 -17.10 17.59
C ILE A 247 -0.05 -17.93 17.97
N PRO A 248 -0.11 -18.78 19.01
CA PRO A 248 0.99 -19.63 19.40
C PRO A 248 1.45 -20.55 18.25
N SER A 249 2.76 -20.80 18.14
CA SER A 249 3.35 -21.59 17.05
C SER A 249 2.71 -22.97 16.91
N ASN A 250 2.42 -23.64 18.00
CA ASN A 250 1.77 -24.97 18.02
C ASN A 250 0.32 -24.95 17.49
N ARG A 251 -0.31 -23.78 17.38
CA ARG A 251 -1.66 -23.62 16.81
C ARG A 251 -1.65 -23.08 15.39
N ARG A 252 -0.46 -22.73 14.87
CA ARG A 252 -0.31 -22.13 13.55
C ARG A 252 -0.99 -22.93 12.44
N LEU A 253 -0.84 -24.23 12.44
CA LEU A 253 -1.30 -25.14 11.40
C LEU A 253 -2.59 -25.90 11.77
N SER A 254 -3.20 -25.59 12.91
CA SER A 254 -4.37 -26.33 13.44
C SER A 254 -5.59 -26.36 12.52
N LYS A 255 -5.66 -25.43 11.55
CA LYS A 255 -6.76 -25.33 10.58
C LYS A 255 -6.43 -25.93 9.21
N ILE A 256 -5.24 -26.52 9.05
CA ILE A 256 -4.79 -27.13 7.79
C ILE A 256 -4.81 -28.64 7.96
N LYS A 257 -5.65 -29.31 7.16
CA LYS A 257 -5.81 -30.76 7.19
C LYS A 257 -4.71 -31.44 6.33
N ASN A 258 -4.41 -32.69 6.67
CA ASN A 258 -3.46 -33.52 5.90
C ASN A 258 -2.07 -32.87 5.73
N TYR A 259 -1.74 -31.93 6.61
CA TYR A 259 -0.42 -31.36 6.66
C TYR A 259 0.52 -32.35 7.37
N SER A 260 1.15 -33.20 6.58
CA SER A 260 2.24 -34.02 7.07
C SER A 260 3.46 -33.13 7.18
N GLY A 261 3.73 -32.63 8.40
CA GLY A 261 5.00 -31.98 8.69
C GLY A 261 6.10 -32.96 8.30
N SER A 262 6.69 -32.78 7.13
CA SER A 262 7.81 -33.61 6.72
C SER A 262 8.94 -33.36 7.72
N SER A 263 9.43 -34.43 8.29
CA SER A 263 10.64 -34.40 9.11
C SER A 263 11.71 -33.62 8.32
N LEU A 264 12.34 -32.61 8.94
CA LEU A 264 13.52 -31.88 8.42
C LEU A 264 14.68 -32.82 8.01
N LYS A 265 14.53 -34.12 8.30
CA LYS A 265 15.55 -35.16 7.98
C LYS A 265 15.63 -35.54 6.50
N ALA A 266 14.60 -35.27 5.68
CA ALA A 266 14.66 -35.54 4.25
C ALA A 266 14.99 -34.25 3.49
N GLN A 267 16.16 -34.21 2.82
CA GLN A 267 16.50 -33.14 1.89
C GLN A 267 15.51 -33.16 0.73
N LYS A 268 14.70 -32.10 0.59
CA LYS A 268 13.74 -31.94 -0.47
C LYS A 268 14.13 -30.76 -1.39
N GLU A 269 13.82 -30.90 -2.67
CA GLU A 269 14.17 -29.85 -3.63
C GLU A 269 13.44 -28.53 -3.38
N ASN A 270 12.17 -28.61 -2.91
CA ASN A 270 11.33 -27.47 -2.71
C ASN A 270 10.99 -27.28 -1.22
N LEU A 271 10.98 -26.03 -0.78
CA LEU A 271 10.44 -25.60 0.51
C LEU A 271 9.13 -24.87 0.27
N CYS A 272 8.04 -25.36 0.85
CA CYS A 272 6.77 -24.65 0.87
C CYS A 272 6.74 -23.71 2.09
N TRP A 273 6.82 -22.40 1.84
CA TRP A 273 6.70 -21.34 2.83
C TRP A 273 5.29 -20.76 2.80
N LEU A 274 4.44 -21.09 3.75
CA LEU A 274 3.05 -20.59 3.80
C LEU A 274 2.96 -19.11 4.15
N GLY A 275 3.82 -18.64 5.05
CA GLY A 275 3.74 -17.31 5.62
C GLY A 275 2.75 -17.23 6.81
N CYS A 276 2.98 -16.24 7.69
CA CYS A 276 2.21 -16.11 8.92
C CYS A 276 0.72 -15.85 8.67
N THR A 277 0.37 -14.99 7.71
CA THR A 277 -1.02 -14.61 7.41
C THR A 277 -1.77 -15.74 6.72
N VAL A 278 -1.14 -16.44 5.79
CA VAL A 278 -1.76 -17.58 5.08
C VAL A 278 -2.08 -18.71 6.07
N ALA A 279 -1.12 -19.09 6.88
CA ALA A 279 -1.32 -20.17 7.85
C ALA A 279 -2.41 -19.85 8.89
N THR A 280 -2.52 -18.59 9.34
CA THR A 280 -3.38 -18.26 10.48
C THR A 280 -4.72 -17.63 10.10
N ARG A 281 -4.80 -16.86 9.00
CA ARG A 281 -5.97 -16.06 8.62
C ARG A 281 -6.63 -16.46 7.31
N THR A 282 -5.88 -17.10 6.39
CA THR A 282 -6.43 -17.65 5.14
C THR A 282 -6.05 -19.13 4.98
N PRO A 283 -6.41 -20.00 5.96
CA PRO A 283 -5.98 -21.40 5.98
C PRO A 283 -6.46 -22.19 4.76
N LYS A 284 -7.53 -21.75 4.09
CA LYS A 284 -8.00 -22.36 2.85
C LYS A 284 -6.97 -22.21 1.72
N THR A 285 -6.36 -21.02 1.59
CA THR A 285 -5.26 -20.79 0.64
C THR A 285 -4.07 -21.74 0.92
N ALA A 286 -3.72 -21.93 2.22
CA ALA A 286 -2.68 -22.88 2.60
C ALA A 286 -3.06 -24.32 2.21
N GLN A 287 -4.31 -24.74 2.53
CA GLN A 287 -4.81 -26.07 2.21
C GLN A 287 -4.79 -26.33 0.70
N SER A 288 -5.25 -25.34 -0.09
CA SER A 288 -5.24 -25.45 -1.55
C SER A 288 -3.82 -25.63 -2.11
N LEU A 289 -2.85 -24.86 -1.61
CA LEU A 289 -1.45 -25.03 -2.05
C LEU A 289 -0.91 -26.42 -1.70
N ILE A 290 -1.15 -26.91 -0.48
CA ILE A 290 -0.72 -28.25 -0.06
C ILE A 290 -1.38 -29.34 -0.92
N ASN A 291 -2.67 -29.24 -1.20
CA ASN A 291 -3.38 -30.19 -2.05
C ASN A 291 -2.82 -30.20 -3.49
N ILE A 292 -2.56 -29.02 -4.06
CA ILE A 292 -1.94 -28.88 -5.37
C ILE A 292 -0.57 -29.56 -5.40
N LEU A 293 0.31 -29.27 -4.45
CA LEU A 293 1.65 -29.86 -4.39
C LEU A 293 1.60 -31.39 -4.25
N ASN A 294 0.67 -31.92 -3.45
CA ASN A 294 0.48 -33.35 -3.23
C ASN A 294 -0.08 -34.04 -4.50
N GLN A 295 -1.10 -33.45 -5.14
CA GLN A 295 -1.69 -34.01 -6.36
C GLN A 295 -0.71 -34.03 -7.53
N MET A 296 0.12 -32.99 -7.64
CA MET A 296 1.23 -32.92 -8.60
C MET A 296 2.42 -33.81 -8.23
N LYS A 297 2.41 -34.48 -7.08
CA LYS A 297 3.51 -35.30 -6.56
C LYS A 297 4.84 -34.50 -6.45
N ILE A 298 4.75 -33.22 -6.15
CA ILE A 298 5.93 -32.37 -5.98
C ILE A 298 6.68 -32.81 -4.71
N ASP A 299 7.99 -32.96 -4.84
CA ASP A 299 8.86 -33.23 -3.70
C ASP A 299 9.14 -31.92 -2.95
N TYR A 300 8.51 -31.76 -1.76
CA TYR A 300 8.64 -30.56 -0.95
C TYR A 300 8.77 -30.86 0.55
N THR A 301 9.35 -29.93 1.27
CA THR A 301 9.36 -29.85 2.74
C THR A 301 8.69 -28.59 3.22
N THR A 302 8.48 -28.48 4.53
CA THR A 302 7.98 -27.28 5.20
C THR A 302 8.72 -27.09 6.52
N LEU A 303 8.70 -25.88 7.06
CA LEU A 303 9.22 -25.58 8.39
C LEU A 303 8.18 -25.84 9.50
N GLY A 304 6.95 -26.20 9.12
CA GLY A 304 5.91 -26.51 10.07
C GLY A 304 5.60 -25.34 11.04
N ASN A 305 5.58 -25.63 12.32
CA ASN A 305 5.36 -24.62 13.36
C ASN A 305 6.53 -23.64 13.53
N ASP A 306 7.72 -23.98 13.05
CA ASP A 306 8.95 -23.19 13.19
C ASP A 306 9.12 -22.15 12.07
N GLU A 307 8.19 -22.08 11.11
CA GLU A 307 8.30 -21.19 9.94
C GLU A 307 8.38 -19.69 10.32
N GLY A 308 7.53 -19.23 11.22
CA GLY A 308 7.56 -17.84 11.69
C GLY A 308 6.99 -16.82 10.69
N CYS A 309 7.50 -15.59 10.76
CA CYS A 309 7.14 -14.45 9.94
C CYS A 309 8.33 -14.01 9.07
N CYS A 310 8.08 -13.56 7.85
CA CYS A 310 9.11 -12.97 6.98
C CYS A 310 9.58 -11.56 7.42
N GLY A 311 9.00 -10.96 8.45
CA GLY A 311 9.40 -9.64 8.93
C GLY A 311 8.88 -8.44 8.12
N TYR A 312 8.04 -8.64 7.08
CA TYR A 312 7.49 -7.55 6.27
C TYR A 312 6.88 -6.41 7.09
N VAL A 313 6.11 -6.75 8.13
CA VAL A 313 5.46 -5.75 8.99
C VAL A 313 6.49 -4.95 9.78
N LEU A 314 7.53 -5.61 10.35
CA LEU A 314 8.62 -4.95 11.06
C LEU A 314 9.32 -3.91 10.17
N ILE A 315 9.71 -4.31 8.94
CA ILE A 315 10.32 -3.40 7.96
C ILE A 315 9.37 -2.24 7.65
N SER A 316 8.10 -2.56 7.38
CA SER A 316 7.08 -1.60 6.98
C SER A 316 6.72 -0.58 8.05
N THR A 317 6.90 -0.92 9.33
CA THR A 317 6.59 -0.04 10.47
C THR A 317 7.82 0.65 11.06
N GLY A 318 9.02 0.41 10.48
CA GLY A 318 10.25 1.11 10.82
C GLY A 318 11.15 0.38 11.83
N LEU A 319 10.87 -0.88 12.18
CA LEU A 319 11.63 -1.70 13.11
C LEU A 319 12.71 -2.52 12.39
N TRP A 320 13.71 -1.83 11.84
CA TRP A 320 14.68 -2.47 10.92
C TRP A 320 15.72 -3.35 11.60
N ALA A 321 16.17 -3.00 12.80
CA ALA A 321 17.12 -3.81 13.53
C ALA A 321 16.53 -5.18 13.93
N GLU A 322 15.30 -5.17 14.43
CA GLU A 322 14.54 -6.37 14.76
C GLU A 322 14.17 -7.19 13.53
N ALA A 323 13.81 -6.48 12.43
CA ALA A 323 13.53 -7.12 11.15
C ALA A 323 14.76 -7.87 10.62
N ARG A 324 15.96 -7.30 10.79
CA ARG A 324 17.21 -7.95 10.38
C ARG A 324 17.46 -9.22 11.18
N ARG A 325 17.30 -9.19 12.50
CA ARG A 325 17.43 -10.43 13.33
C ARG A 325 16.46 -11.51 12.88
N VAL A 326 15.19 -11.14 12.65
CA VAL A 326 14.18 -12.07 12.11
C VAL A 326 14.59 -12.60 10.74
N ALA A 327 15.15 -11.78 9.86
CA ALA A 327 15.62 -12.19 8.55
C ALA A 327 16.79 -13.19 8.64
N GLU A 328 17.76 -12.94 9.50
CA GLU A 328 18.90 -13.83 9.74
C GLU A 328 18.43 -15.20 10.28
N GLU A 329 17.47 -15.21 11.22
CA GLU A 329 16.86 -16.45 11.71
C GLU A 329 16.07 -17.20 10.63
N VAL A 330 15.36 -16.47 9.73
CA VAL A 330 14.65 -17.08 8.62
C VAL A 330 15.64 -17.73 7.65
N VAL A 331 16.73 -17.04 7.30
CA VAL A 331 17.78 -17.57 6.42
C VAL A 331 18.35 -18.86 7.01
N GLU A 332 18.74 -18.86 8.30
CA GLU A 332 19.27 -20.04 8.97
C GLU A 332 18.30 -21.23 8.95
N ARG A 333 17.00 -20.97 9.18
CA ARG A 333 15.97 -22.04 9.10
C ARG A 333 15.83 -22.60 7.69
N VAL A 334 15.88 -21.73 6.66
CA VAL A 334 15.80 -22.14 5.25
C VAL A 334 17.05 -22.91 4.84
N GLU A 335 18.25 -22.48 5.20
CA GLU A 335 19.51 -23.18 4.94
C GLU A 335 19.52 -24.60 5.47
N ARG A 336 18.99 -24.81 6.67
CA ARG A 336 18.86 -26.15 7.28
C ARG A 336 18.02 -27.11 6.44
N THR A 337 17.08 -26.62 5.63
CA THR A 337 16.27 -27.48 4.74
C THR A 337 17.04 -27.97 3.53
N LYS A 338 18.10 -27.26 3.11
CA LYS A 338 18.86 -27.47 1.87
C LYS A 338 17.99 -27.44 0.60
N ALA A 339 16.82 -26.86 0.65
CA ALA A 339 15.95 -26.69 -0.49
C ALA A 339 16.56 -25.71 -1.50
N LYS A 340 16.44 -26.03 -2.78
CA LYS A 340 16.92 -25.17 -3.89
C LYS A 340 15.92 -24.08 -4.22
N THR A 341 14.63 -24.32 -3.99
CA THR A 341 13.52 -23.41 -4.32
C THR A 341 12.57 -23.27 -3.15
N LEU A 342 12.23 -22.03 -2.81
CA LEU A 342 11.18 -21.70 -1.85
C LEU A 342 9.95 -21.22 -2.62
N ILE A 343 8.81 -21.86 -2.39
CA ILE A 343 7.50 -21.54 -2.98
C ILE A 343 6.62 -20.88 -1.93
N THR A 344 6.07 -19.68 -2.23
CA THR A 344 5.19 -18.96 -1.30
C THR A 344 3.92 -18.44 -1.98
N PRO A 345 2.74 -18.56 -1.35
CA PRO A 345 1.48 -17.98 -1.84
C PRO A 345 1.28 -16.53 -1.39
N CYS A 346 2.25 -15.95 -0.68
CA CYS A 346 2.14 -14.61 -0.15
C CYS A 346 3.01 -13.62 -0.92
N SER A 347 2.38 -12.70 -1.67
CA SER A 347 3.07 -11.62 -2.37
C SER A 347 3.95 -10.76 -1.44
N GLY A 348 3.52 -10.56 -0.18
CA GLY A 348 4.32 -9.84 0.82
C GLY A 348 5.59 -10.58 1.21
N CYS A 349 5.53 -11.92 1.41
CA CYS A 349 6.71 -12.74 1.68
C CYS A 349 7.63 -12.77 0.47
N TYR A 350 7.10 -12.97 -0.74
CA TYR A 350 7.87 -12.94 -1.98
C TYR A 350 8.67 -11.62 -2.12
N TYR A 351 7.99 -10.49 -2.02
CA TYR A 351 8.61 -9.16 -2.08
C TYR A 351 9.66 -8.95 -0.98
N THR A 352 9.38 -9.44 0.23
CA THR A 352 10.31 -9.33 1.35
C THR A 352 11.60 -10.10 1.07
N PHE A 353 11.51 -11.34 0.65
CA PHE A 353 12.67 -12.19 0.40
C PHE A 353 13.49 -11.76 -0.82
N THR A 354 12.82 -11.30 -1.88
CA THR A 354 13.50 -10.97 -3.15
C THR A 354 14.01 -9.53 -3.22
N ARG A 355 13.40 -8.60 -2.45
CA ARG A 355 13.72 -7.17 -2.54
C ARG A 355 14.08 -6.55 -1.19
N LEU A 356 13.23 -6.70 -0.16
CA LEU A 356 13.45 -5.98 1.09
C LEU A 356 14.62 -6.54 1.90
N TYR A 357 14.85 -7.85 1.88
CA TYR A 357 16.00 -8.45 2.54
C TYR A 357 17.32 -7.95 1.94
N PRO A 358 17.58 -8.08 0.63
CA PRO A 358 18.84 -7.58 0.06
C PRO A 358 18.95 -6.05 0.10
N GLU A 359 17.88 -5.33 -0.19
CA GLU A 359 17.94 -3.87 -0.38
C GLU A 359 17.93 -3.08 0.93
N ILE A 360 17.22 -3.55 1.96
CA ILE A 360 17.06 -2.84 3.24
C ILE A 360 17.87 -3.45 4.36
N LEU A 361 17.86 -4.76 4.45
CA LEU A 361 18.48 -5.47 5.57
C LEU A 361 19.88 -5.99 5.24
N ASN A 362 20.31 -5.97 4.00
CA ASN A 362 21.56 -6.57 3.52
C ASN A 362 21.65 -8.06 3.92
N VAL A 363 20.57 -8.81 3.71
CA VAL A 363 20.43 -10.24 3.96
C VAL A 363 20.03 -10.91 2.66
N GLN A 364 20.63 -12.06 2.34
CA GLN A 364 20.32 -12.81 1.12
C GLN A 364 19.65 -14.14 1.47
N MET A 365 18.66 -14.53 0.68
CA MET A 365 18.05 -15.85 0.79
C MET A 365 18.97 -16.90 0.14
N PRO A 366 19.10 -18.11 0.74
CA PRO A 366 20.04 -19.12 0.27
C PRO A 366 19.51 -19.98 -0.88
N CYS A 367 18.31 -19.68 -1.40
CA CYS A 367 17.64 -20.46 -2.43
C CYS A 367 16.88 -19.55 -3.39
N ASN A 368 16.46 -20.11 -4.55
CA ASN A 368 15.56 -19.42 -5.47
C ASN A 368 14.17 -19.21 -4.82
N ILE A 369 13.55 -18.07 -5.07
CA ILE A 369 12.22 -17.75 -4.52
C ILE A 369 11.22 -17.69 -5.67
N LEU A 370 10.14 -18.45 -5.57
CA LEU A 370 9.02 -18.41 -6.50
C LEU A 370 7.72 -18.05 -5.76
N HIS A 371 7.00 -17.10 -6.31
CA HIS A 371 5.59 -16.95 -5.93
C HIS A 371 4.79 -18.12 -6.53
N THR A 372 3.76 -18.59 -5.83
CA THR A 372 2.95 -19.74 -6.30
C THR A 372 2.45 -19.58 -7.73
N SER A 373 2.10 -18.35 -8.17
CA SER A 373 1.67 -18.12 -9.56
C SER A 373 2.77 -18.42 -10.60
N GLN A 374 4.04 -18.15 -10.29
CA GLN A 374 5.16 -18.49 -11.15
C GLN A 374 5.41 -19.99 -11.16
N PHE A 375 5.33 -20.63 -10.00
CA PHE A 375 5.44 -22.08 -9.88
C PHE A 375 4.37 -22.80 -10.71
N LEU A 376 3.11 -22.40 -10.59
CA LEU A 376 1.99 -22.98 -11.33
C LEU A 376 2.09 -22.71 -12.84
N GLU A 377 2.51 -21.51 -13.25
CA GLU A 377 2.77 -21.21 -14.67
C GLU A 377 3.82 -22.14 -15.26
N ASN A 378 4.93 -22.38 -14.54
CA ASN A 378 5.96 -23.29 -14.98
C ASN A 378 5.44 -24.74 -15.09
N ALA A 379 4.63 -25.17 -14.14
CA ALA A 379 4.02 -26.49 -14.15
C ALA A 379 3.06 -26.70 -15.33
N ILE A 380 2.26 -25.68 -15.66
CA ILE A 380 1.39 -25.69 -16.85
C ILE A 380 2.22 -25.77 -18.13
N LYS A 381 3.27 -24.97 -18.28
CA LYS A 381 4.16 -24.96 -19.46
C LYS A 381 4.86 -26.31 -19.68
N ASN A 382 5.11 -27.04 -18.62
CA ASN A 382 5.76 -28.36 -18.68
C ASN A 382 4.74 -29.51 -18.81
N GLU A 383 3.46 -29.21 -19.09
CA GLU A 383 2.37 -30.20 -19.26
C GLU A 383 2.20 -31.16 -18.08
N GLN A 384 2.52 -30.69 -16.88
CA GLN A 384 2.47 -31.51 -15.66
C GLN A 384 1.06 -31.60 -15.05
N ILE A 385 0.06 -30.92 -15.64
CA ILE A 385 -1.26 -30.76 -15.03
C ILE A 385 -2.36 -30.79 -16.09
N ASN A 386 -3.39 -31.61 -15.83
CA ASN A 386 -4.66 -31.55 -16.55
C ASN A 386 -5.63 -30.66 -15.76
N LEU A 387 -6.21 -29.65 -16.41
CA LEU A 387 -7.17 -28.75 -15.80
C LEU A 387 -8.57 -28.98 -16.39
N THR A 388 -9.56 -29.08 -15.53
CA THR A 388 -10.98 -29.24 -15.89
C THR A 388 -11.65 -27.88 -16.08
N PRO A 389 -12.68 -27.77 -16.93
CA PRO A 389 -13.36 -26.52 -17.21
C PRO A 389 -14.05 -25.91 -15.97
N LEU A 390 -13.90 -24.60 -15.80
CA LEU A 390 -14.64 -23.81 -14.79
C LEU A 390 -15.44 -22.70 -15.49
N ASN A 391 -16.77 -22.83 -15.48
CA ASN A 391 -17.68 -21.86 -16.13
C ASN A 391 -17.93 -20.63 -15.24
N PHE A 392 -16.90 -19.82 -14.99
CA PHE A 392 -16.98 -18.63 -14.15
C PHE A 392 -16.50 -17.38 -14.90
N ASN A 393 -17.17 -16.25 -14.63
CA ASN A 393 -16.65 -14.92 -14.92
C ASN A 393 -15.88 -14.44 -13.67
N ILE A 394 -14.58 -14.25 -13.81
CA ILE A 394 -13.72 -13.82 -12.71
C ILE A 394 -12.95 -12.55 -13.09
N THR A 395 -12.53 -11.82 -12.07
CA THR A 395 -11.55 -10.75 -12.23
C THR A 395 -10.33 -10.98 -11.36
N TYR A 396 -9.21 -10.35 -11.74
CA TYR A 396 -7.97 -10.44 -10.98
C TYR A 396 -7.53 -9.09 -10.43
N HIS A 397 -7.29 -9.04 -9.11
CA HIS A 397 -6.64 -7.89 -8.48
C HIS A 397 -5.13 -8.10 -8.40
N ASP A 398 -4.36 -7.19 -8.99
CA ASP A 398 -2.89 -7.19 -8.90
C ASP A 398 -2.43 -6.72 -7.52
N PRO A 399 -1.85 -7.60 -6.67
CA PRO A 399 -1.24 -7.19 -5.42
C PRO A 399 -0.03 -6.28 -5.69
N CYS A 400 0.05 -5.16 -4.99
CA CYS A 400 1.15 -4.21 -5.20
C CYS A 400 2.54 -4.84 -4.98
N SER A 401 2.67 -5.74 -4.00
CA SER A 401 3.92 -6.41 -3.69
C SER A 401 4.38 -7.35 -4.81
N LEU A 402 3.45 -8.02 -5.49
CA LEU A 402 3.77 -8.92 -6.61
C LEU A 402 3.92 -8.14 -7.93
N GLY A 403 2.94 -7.28 -8.25
CA GLY A 403 2.93 -6.47 -9.46
C GLY A 403 3.96 -5.36 -9.42
N ARG A 404 3.64 -4.20 -8.80
CA ARG A 404 4.48 -2.99 -8.88
C ARG A 404 5.87 -3.15 -8.29
N HIS A 405 5.98 -3.77 -7.12
CA HIS A 405 7.27 -3.90 -6.44
C HIS A 405 8.14 -5.04 -6.97
N SER A 406 7.54 -6.07 -7.57
CA SER A 406 8.27 -7.25 -8.09
C SER A 406 8.11 -7.47 -9.58
N GLN A 407 7.34 -6.65 -10.30
CA GLN A 407 7.11 -6.68 -11.76
C GLN A 407 6.52 -8.02 -12.27
N ILE A 408 5.79 -8.75 -11.43
CA ILE A 408 5.15 -10.02 -11.80
C ILE A 408 3.66 -9.78 -12.07
N TYR A 409 3.29 -9.66 -13.34
CA TYR A 409 1.93 -9.40 -13.81
C TYR A 409 1.33 -10.53 -14.62
N ASP A 410 2.13 -11.19 -15.45
CA ASP A 410 1.66 -12.18 -16.42
C ASP A 410 1.47 -13.58 -15.81
N PRO A 411 2.34 -14.11 -14.94
CA PRO A 411 2.15 -15.44 -14.37
C PRO A 411 0.77 -15.69 -13.74
N PRO A 412 0.21 -14.80 -12.90
CA PRO A 412 -1.14 -15.00 -12.39
C PRO A 412 -2.21 -15.08 -13.47
N ARG A 413 -2.08 -14.26 -14.53
CA ARG A 413 -3.01 -14.26 -15.67
C ARG A 413 -2.88 -15.52 -16.51
N ASN A 414 -1.67 -15.97 -16.77
CA ASN A 414 -1.39 -17.18 -17.54
C ASN A 414 -1.95 -18.41 -16.83
N VAL A 415 -1.81 -18.49 -15.50
CA VAL A 415 -2.43 -19.55 -14.68
C VAL A 415 -3.96 -19.54 -14.83
N LEU A 416 -4.60 -18.37 -14.71
CA LEU A 416 -6.06 -18.28 -14.81
C LEU A 416 -6.57 -18.57 -16.22
N LYS A 417 -5.87 -18.09 -17.27
CA LYS A 417 -6.23 -18.31 -18.68
C LYS A 417 -6.02 -19.75 -19.13
N ALA A 418 -5.16 -20.52 -18.46
CA ALA A 418 -4.96 -21.92 -18.76
C ALA A 418 -6.14 -22.83 -18.30
N ILE A 419 -6.99 -22.34 -17.41
CA ILE A 419 -8.17 -23.08 -16.96
C ILE A 419 -9.25 -22.99 -18.05
N PRO A 420 -9.69 -24.12 -18.64
CA PRO A 420 -10.69 -24.10 -19.70
C PRO A 420 -12.02 -23.45 -19.24
N ASN A 421 -12.68 -22.72 -20.12
CA ASN A 421 -13.94 -22.04 -19.89
C ASN A 421 -13.93 -20.95 -18.77
N LEU A 422 -12.78 -20.68 -18.17
CA LEU A 422 -12.66 -19.60 -17.20
C LEU A 422 -12.51 -18.25 -17.93
N ASN A 423 -13.48 -17.36 -17.76
CA ASN A 423 -13.48 -16.06 -18.42
C ASN A 423 -12.85 -15.01 -17.49
N LEU A 424 -11.63 -14.58 -17.79
CA LEU A 424 -10.91 -13.53 -17.05
C LEU A 424 -11.26 -12.16 -17.60
N ILE A 425 -12.02 -11.37 -16.85
CA ILE A 425 -12.40 -9.99 -17.15
C ILE A 425 -11.55 -9.06 -16.28
N GLU A 426 -10.72 -8.24 -16.91
CA GLU A 426 -9.82 -7.33 -16.19
C GLU A 426 -10.56 -6.22 -15.45
N MET A 427 -10.04 -5.84 -14.28
CA MET A 427 -10.47 -4.61 -13.62
C MET A 427 -10.12 -3.37 -14.47
N SER A 428 -10.89 -2.30 -14.39
CA SER A 428 -10.65 -1.06 -15.19
C SER A 428 -9.24 -0.48 -14.95
N LYS A 429 -8.74 -0.57 -13.72
CA LYS A 429 -7.35 -0.24 -13.36
C LYS A 429 -6.62 -1.51 -12.92
N ASN A 430 -5.76 -2.03 -13.76
CA ASN A 430 -5.04 -3.29 -13.57
C ASN A 430 -3.52 -3.12 -13.76
N LYS A 431 -2.76 -4.18 -13.58
CA LYS A 431 -1.30 -4.22 -13.71
C LYS A 431 -0.63 -3.09 -12.94
N ASN A 432 0.22 -2.30 -13.59
CA ASN A 432 0.94 -1.18 -12.97
C ASN A 432 0.01 -0.07 -12.45
N CYS A 433 -1.16 0.10 -13.07
CA CYS A 433 -2.18 1.08 -12.69
C CYS A 433 -3.17 0.57 -11.64
N ALA A 434 -3.08 -0.68 -11.20
CA ALA A 434 -3.99 -1.26 -10.23
C ALA A 434 -4.06 -0.41 -8.95
N ARG A 435 -5.26 0.05 -8.56
CA ARG A 435 -5.45 0.74 -7.28
C ARG A 435 -5.17 -0.21 -6.11
N CYS A 436 -4.78 0.36 -4.99
CA CYS A 436 -4.47 -0.41 -3.78
C CYS A 436 -5.69 -1.12 -3.21
N CYS A 437 -5.48 -2.32 -2.65
CA CYS A 437 -6.51 -3.02 -1.87
C CYS A 437 -6.78 -2.38 -0.49
N GLY A 438 -6.07 -1.32 -0.11
CA GLY A 438 -6.21 -0.67 1.20
C GLY A 438 -5.48 -1.35 2.37
N GLY A 439 -5.13 -2.63 2.28
CA GLY A 439 -4.66 -3.42 3.44
C GLY A 439 -3.17 -3.39 3.74
N GLY A 440 -2.34 -2.79 2.86
CA GLY A 440 -0.89 -2.81 2.97
C GLY A 440 -0.29 -1.82 3.96
N GLY A 441 1.05 -1.87 4.12
CA GLY A 441 1.82 -0.88 4.87
C GLY A 441 1.47 -0.73 6.36
N GLY A 442 0.75 -1.69 6.94
CA GLY A 442 0.26 -1.62 8.32
C GLY A 442 -1.06 -0.85 8.48
N LEU A 443 -1.63 -0.28 7.41
CA LEU A 443 -2.84 0.53 7.48
C LEU A 443 -4.03 -0.25 8.04
N TRP A 444 -4.17 -1.54 7.70
CA TRP A 444 -5.22 -2.41 8.26
C TRP A 444 -5.24 -2.40 9.79
N SER A 445 -4.09 -2.47 10.43
CA SER A 445 -3.99 -2.49 11.90
C SER A 445 -4.10 -1.09 12.50
N TYR A 446 -3.63 -0.07 11.79
CA TYR A 446 -3.55 1.29 12.30
C TYR A 446 -4.86 2.06 12.15
N ASN A 447 -5.45 2.01 10.96
CA ASN A 447 -6.68 2.71 10.63
C ASN A 447 -7.56 1.84 9.74
N ASN A 448 -8.28 0.92 10.39
CA ASN A 448 -9.11 -0.06 9.71
C ASN A 448 -10.23 0.59 8.88
N THR A 449 -10.82 1.68 9.37
CA THR A 449 -11.87 2.42 8.65
C THR A 449 -11.35 2.90 7.30
N ILE A 450 -10.24 3.65 7.28
CA ILE A 450 -9.62 4.14 6.04
C ILE A 450 -9.17 3.00 5.13
N SER A 451 -8.68 1.90 5.73
CA SER A 451 -8.31 0.70 4.97
C SER A 451 -9.51 0.12 4.23
N LEU A 452 -10.66 -0.05 4.89
CA LEU A 452 -11.88 -0.60 4.28
C LEU A 452 -12.52 0.36 3.28
N GLU A 453 -12.57 1.65 3.57
CA GLU A 453 -13.07 2.66 2.62
C GLU A 453 -12.24 2.69 1.34
N SER A 454 -10.90 2.63 1.45
CA SER A 454 -10.01 2.51 0.29
C SER A 454 -10.29 1.26 -0.54
N THR A 455 -10.65 0.15 0.12
CA THR A 455 -11.04 -1.10 -0.55
C THR A 455 -12.39 -0.96 -1.25
N GLN A 456 -13.36 -0.34 -0.58
CA GLN A 456 -14.70 -0.09 -1.16
C GLN A 456 -14.62 0.82 -2.37
N THR A 457 -13.79 1.87 -2.34
CA THR A 457 -13.50 2.72 -3.50
C THR A 457 -12.97 1.89 -4.66
N ARG A 458 -12.02 1.00 -4.42
CA ARG A 458 -11.47 0.09 -5.42
C ARG A 458 -12.57 -0.81 -6.03
N LEU A 459 -13.43 -1.39 -5.20
CA LEU A 459 -14.53 -2.25 -5.66
C LEU A 459 -15.59 -1.46 -6.44
N LYS A 460 -15.92 -0.26 -5.97
CA LYS A 460 -16.93 0.60 -6.61
C LYS A 460 -16.49 1.08 -8.01
N GLU A 461 -15.22 1.47 -8.13
CA GLU A 461 -14.73 2.15 -9.32
C GLU A 461 -14.13 1.21 -10.37
N ASP A 462 -13.59 0.06 -9.95
CA ASP A 462 -12.79 -0.77 -10.85
C ASP A 462 -13.34 -2.18 -11.08
N LEU A 463 -14.31 -2.64 -10.29
CA LEU A 463 -14.88 -3.99 -10.45
C LEU A 463 -15.76 -4.04 -11.71
N PRO A 464 -15.53 -4.99 -12.65
CA PRO A 464 -16.42 -5.20 -13.78
C PRO A 464 -17.84 -5.61 -13.33
N LYS A 465 -18.87 -5.20 -14.07
CA LYS A 465 -20.28 -5.43 -13.70
C LYS A 465 -20.67 -6.91 -13.72
N ASP A 466 -20.14 -7.66 -14.67
CA ASP A 466 -20.54 -9.06 -14.94
C ASP A 466 -19.65 -10.08 -14.22
N VAL A 467 -19.06 -9.67 -13.09
CA VAL A 467 -18.15 -10.50 -12.30
C VAL A 467 -18.70 -10.70 -10.89
N ASN A 468 -18.73 -11.94 -10.46
CA ASN A 468 -19.11 -12.33 -9.09
C ASN A 468 -17.97 -12.99 -8.30
N ILE A 469 -16.81 -13.16 -8.92
CA ILE A 469 -15.60 -13.71 -8.32
C ILE A 469 -14.43 -12.75 -8.52
N LEU A 470 -13.82 -12.31 -7.41
CA LEU A 470 -12.55 -11.59 -7.43
C LEU A 470 -11.45 -12.51 -6.92
N THR A 471 -10.41 -12.64 -7.72
CA THR A 471 -9.24 -13.43 -7.36
C THR A 471 -8.02 -12.54 -7.14
N THR A 472 -7.13 -12.96 -6.27
CA THR A 472 -5.88 -12.26 -5.98
C THR A 472 -4.79 -13.26 -5.58
N ALA A 473 -3.54 -12.84 -5.54
CA ALA A 473 -2.39 -13.65 -5.18
C ALA A 473 -1.70 -13.10 -3.90
N CYS A 474 -2.50 -12.61 -2.96
CA CYS A 474 -2.00 -12.05 -1.70
C CYS A 474 -3.02 -12.21 -0.57
N PRO A 475 -2.64 -12.84 0.55
CA PRO A 475 -3.56 -13.08 1.66
C PRO A 475 -4.10 -11.79 2.28
N GLN A 476 -3.30 -10.72 2.35
CA GLN A 476 -3.77 -9.45 2.90
C GLN A 476 -4.80 -8.77 1.98
N CYS A 477 -4.60 -8.83 0.66
CA CYS A 477 -5.60 -8.35 -0.30
C CYS A 477 -6.90 -9.16 -0.18
N GLN A 478 -6.80 -10.49 -0.13
CA GLN A 478 -7.94 -11.40 0.05
C GLN A 478 -8.75 -11.06 1.30
N ILE A 479 -8.08 -10.87 2.45
CA ILE A 479 -8.70 -10.49 3.71
C ILE A 479 -9.43 -9.15 3.56
N ASN A 480 -8.76 -8.12 3.02
CA ASN A 480 -9.32 -6.79 2.92
C ASN A 480 -10.57 -6.77 2.03
N PHE A 481 -10.52 -7.43 0.86
CA PHE A 481 -11.68 -7.55 -0.02
C PHE A 481 -12.84 -8.31 0.63
N ARG A 482 -12.57 -9.41 1.37
CA ARG A 482 -13.60 -10.14 2.12
C ARG A 482 -14.31 -9.24 3.15
N PHE A 483 -13.56 -8.49 3.94
CA PHE A 483 -14.15 -7.57 4.92
C PHE A 483 -14.94 -6.44 4.25
N ALA A 484 -14.40 -5.84 3.19
CA ALA A 484 -15.07 -4.75 2.48
C ALA A 484 -16.36 -5.21 1.77
N SER A 485 -16.37 -6.41 1.16
CA SER A 485 -17.56 -6.96 0.51
C SER A 485 -18.69 -7.32 1.49
N HIS A 486 -18.36 -7.65 2.75
CA HIS A 486 -19.35 -7.96 3.78
C HIS A 486 -19.71 -6.76 4.68
N ALA A 487 -19.12 -5.58 4.47
CA ALA A 487 -19.47 -4.38 5.23
C ALA A 487 -20.94 -4.00 5.04
N LYS A 488 -21.56 -3.39 6.08
CA LYS A 488 -23.02 -3.04 6.07
C LYS A 488 -23.44 -2.25 4.82
N ASN A 489 -22.58 -1.33 4.39
CA ASN A 489 -22.83 -0.44 3.25
C ASN A 489 -22.23 -0.94 1.93
N SER A 490 -21.82 -2.22 1.85
CA SER A 490 -21.25 -2.75 0.62
C SER A 490 -22.34 -3.00 -0.43
N ILE A 491 -22.07 -2.54 -1.65
CA ILE A 491 -22.88 -2.84 -2.85
C ILE A 491 -22.55 -4.20 -3.45
N ASN A 492 -21.46 -4.85 -3.01
CA ASN A 492 -20.90 -6.08 -3.59
C ASN A 492 -20.98 -7.26 -2.62
N LYS A 493 -22.11 -7.43 -1.90
CA LYS A 493 -22.28 -8.48 -0.88
C LYS A 493 -22.22 -9.91 -1.44
N SER A 494 -22.53 -10.12 -2.71
CA SER A 494 -22.46 -11.42 -3.39
C SER A 494 -21.08 -11.76 -3.93
N LEU A 495 -20.13 -10.83 -3.90
CA LEU A 495 -18.79 -11.02 -4.45
C LEU A 495 -18.01 -12.06 -3.65
N LYS A 496 -17.61 -13.14 -4.29
CA LYS A 496 -16.77 -14.19 -3.71
C LYS A 496 -15.29 -13.83 -3.92
N ILE A 497 -14.49 -13.96 -2.86
CA ILE A 497 -13.07 -13.60 -2.88
C ILE A 497 -12.22 -14.85 -2.70
N TYR A 498 -11.39 -15.16 -3.68
CA TYR A 498 -10.50 -16.32 -3.68
C TYR A 498 -9.05 -15.93 -3.85
N ASP A 499 -8.15 -16.76 -3.33
CA ASP A 499 -6.76 -16.77 -3.77
C ASP A 499 -6.63 -17.53 -5.09
N ILE A 500 -5.60 -17.23 -5.87
CA ILE A 500 -5.34 -17.92 -7.14
C ILE A 500 -5.15 -19.44 -6.95
N THR A 501 -4.57 -19.86 -5.82
CA THR A 501 -4.42 -21.28 -5.47
C THR A 501 -5.75 -21.96 -5.25
N GLU A 502 -6.72 -21.26 -4.65
CA GLU A 502 -8.07 -21.80 -4.41
C GLU A 502 -8.82 -22.03 -5.74
N ILE A 503 -8.67 -21.12 -6.72
CA ILE A 503 -9.27 -21.28 -8.06
C ILE A 503 -8.58 -22.40 -8.82
N PHE A 504 -7.26 -22.47 -8.75
CA PHE A 504 -6.49 -23.50 -9.44
C PHE A 504 -6.81 -24.92 -8.91
N GLU A 505 -6.89 -25.08 -7.59
CA GLU A 505 -7.31 -26.34 -6.95
C GLU A 505 -8.68 -26.78 -7.45
N LEU A 506 -9.65 -25.85 -7.57
CA LEU A 506 -10.99 -26.19 -8.10
C LEU A 506 -10.92 -26.77 -9.51
N ALA A 507 -10.01 -26.31 -10.36
CA ALA A 507 -9.83 -26.84 -11.70
C ALA A 507 -9.10 -28.20 -11.73
N MET A 508 -8.45 -28.61 -10.65
CA MET A 508 -7.79 -29.90 -10.50
C MET A 508 -8.70 -30.99 -9.90
N GLN A 509 -9.79 -30.63 -9.24
CA GLN A 509 -10.60 -31.55 -8.40
C GLN A 509 -11.69 -32.35 -9.13
N ASN A 510 -11.89 -32.17 -10.44
CA ASN A 510 -12.98 -32.78 -11.18
C ASN A 510 -12.57 -34.05 -11.97
N GLU A 511 -11.74 -34.92 -11.39
CA GLU A 511 -11.58 -36.31 -11.83
C GLU A 511 -12.27 -37.28 -10.86
#